data_23080584b02b9abd5d0f9dc0cd788095
#
_entry.id   23080584b02b9abd5d0f9dc0cd788095
#
_cell.length_a   1.000
_cell.length_b   1.000
_cell.length_c   1.000
_cell.angle_alpha   90.00
_cell.angle_beta   90.00
_cell.angle_gamma   90.00
#
_symmetry.space_group_name_H-M   'P 1'
#
loop_
_entity.id
_entity.type
_entity.pdbx_description
1 polymer ?
#
loop_
_entity_poly.entity_id
_entity_poly.type
_entity_poly.pdbx_seq_one_letter_code
_entity_poly.pdbx_strand_id
1 'polypeptide(L)'
;MEKLKELISLIDLVQLEKEIKQNSQTKFESIDIESVKNGDLNVIIHVAELYATGSSVIAPNPQLAIQICKLCIDLGYIDGYGLLADFHEIGIGIEKDYDHSLTTLLEGAKKGSPYCMVKLANRNQKHRICFDGTSIIDEEEEFHWLNRAAELGYAPSYIPLGLRYQCGSGTEQSKDKAEFWYNKAKDAGIETSMDYLMDIWQQKWSEKNNEAKVQD
;
A
#
# COMPACT_ATOMS: atom_id res chain seq x y z
N MET A 1 1.00 24.40 13.81
CA MET A 1 0.02 25.33 13.17
C MET A 1 0.59 26.05 11.95
N GLU A 2 1.82 26.54 11.99
CA GLU A 2 2.44 27.27 10.86
C GLU A 2 2.63 26.40 9.62
N LYS A 3 3.22 25.19 9.76
CA LYS A 3 3.39 24.22 8.67
C LYS A 3 2.05 23.80 8.03
N LEU A 4 0.96 23.68 8.80
CA LEU A 4 -0.35 23.34 8.27
C LEU A 4 -0.91 24.47 7.40
N LYS A 5 -0.73 25.72 7.82
CA LYS A 5 -1.11 26.90 7.01
C LYS A 5 -0.28 26.99 5.73
N GLU A 6 1.03 26.73 5.83
CA GLU A 6 1.90 26.62 4.66
C GLU A 6 1.40 25.57 3.69
N LEU A 7 1.09 24.35 4.18
CA LEU A 7 0.59 23.26 3.38
C LEU A 7 -0.70 23.62 2.62
N ILE A 8 -1.69 24.19 3.33
CA ILE A 8 -2.95 24.60 2.72
C ILE A 8 -2.75 25.73 1.69
N SER A 9 -1.82 26.65 1.94
CA SER A 9 -1.53 27.75 1.02
C SER A 9 -0.92 27.33 -0.31
N LEU A 10 -0.33 26.14 -0.39
CA LEU A 10 0.23 25.58 -1.61
C LEU A 10 -0.86 25.05 -2.56
N ILE A 11 -2.05 24.77 -2.04
CA ILE A 11 -3.12 24.13 -2.80
C ILE A 11 -3.99 25.19 -3.45
N ASP A 12 -4.14 25.13 -4.79
CA ASP A 12 -5.09 25.97 -5.50
C ASP A 12 -6.52 25.45 -5.31
N LEU A 13 -7.17 25.92 -4.24
CA LEU A 13 -8.52 25.50 -3.89
C LEU A 13 -9.56 25.80 -4.95
N VAL A 14 -9.34 26.84 -5.78
CA VAL A 14 -10.28 27.21 -6.85
C VAL A 14 -10.22 26.19 -8.00
N GLN A 15 -9.01 25.79 -8.39
CA GLN A 15 -8.85 24.73 -9.40
C GLN A 15 -9.33 23.38 -8.88
N LEU A 16 -9.01 23.05 -7.63
CA LEU A 16 -9.44 21.81 -6.98
C LEU A 16 -10.98 21.72 -6.92
N GLU A 17 -11.67 22.80 -6.59
CA GLU A 17 -13.14 22.85 -6.57
C GLU A 17 -13.76 22.64 -7.96
N LYS A 18 -13.14 23.16 -9.02
CA LYS A 18 -13.57 22.91 -10.40
C LYS A 18 -13.39 21.45 -10.79
N GLU A 19 -12.26 20.83 -10.40
CA GLU A 19 -11.97 19.42 -10.66
C GLU A 19 -13.04 18.51 -10.03
N ILE A 20 -13.34 18.72 -8.76
CA ILE A 20 -14.34 17.94 -8.03
C ILE A 20 -15.73 18.05 -8.70
N LYS A 21 -16.12 19.25 -9.12
CA LYS A 21 -17.41 19.48 -9.79
C LYS A 21 -17.51 18.82 -11.16
N GLN A 22 -16.40 18.70 -11.90
CA GLN A 22 -16.39 18.14 -13.26
C GLN A 22 -16.23 16.62 -13.28
N ASN A 23 -15.59 16.03 -12.28
CA ASN A 23 -15.19 14.64 -12.26
C ASN A 23 -15.79 13.85 -11.07
N SER A 24 -17.10 13.98 -10.85
CA SER A 24 -17.84 13.32 -9.75
C SER A 24 -17.86 11.77 -9.81
N GLN A 25 -17.13 11.14 -10.74
CA GLN A 25 -17.01 9.68 -10.89
C GLN A 25 -15.56 9.21 -11.06
N THR A 26 -14.59 9.96 -10.52
CA THR A 26 -13.16 9.64 -10.68
C THR A 26 -12.54 9.09 -9.39
N LYS A 27 -11.29 8.62 -9.49
CA LYS A 27 -10.43 8.20 -8.38
C LYS A 27 -10.35 9.22 -7.21
N PHE A 28 -10.77 10.46 -7.43
CA PHE A 28 -10.67 11.59 -6.50
C PHE A 28 -12.02 11.99 -5.86
N GLU A 29 -13.04 11.15 -5.92
CA GLU A 29 -14.35 11.37 -5.26
C GLU A 29 -14.24 11.61 -3.74
N SER A 30 -13.15 11.13 -3.12
CA SER A 30 -12.90 11.31 -1.69
C SER A 30 -12.32 12.67 -1.30
N ILE A 31 -12.00 13.55 -2.28
CA ILE A 31 -11.45 14.87 -1.99
C ILE A 31 -12.59 15.84 -1.71
N ASP A 32 -12.71 16.26 -0.46
CA ASP A 32 -13.64 17.30 -0.01
C ASP A 32 -12.89 18.58 0.33
N ILE A 33 -13.35 19.70 -0.24
CA ILE A 33 -12.71 21.02 -0.07
C ILE A 33 -12.67 21.48 1.38
N GLU A 34 -13.73 21.22 2.14
CA GLU A 34 -13.75 21.62 3.55
C GLU A 34 -12.75 20.81 4.38
N SER A 35 -12.60 19.52 4.09
CA SER A 35 -11.57 18.69 4.70
C SER A 35 -10.16 19.20 4.37
N VAL A 36 -9.91 19.64 3.13
CA VAL A 36 -8.62 20.26 2.75
C VAL A 36 -8.39 21.55 3.52
N LYS A 37 -9.37 22.44 3.60
CA LYS A 37 -9.28 23.71 4.36
C LYS A 37 -9.08 23.49 5.86
N ASN A 38 -9.65 22.42 6.39
CA ASN A 38 -9.50 22.02 7.79
C ASN A 38 -8.17 21.30 8.07
N GLY A 39 -7.39 20.98 7.02
CA GLY A 39 -6.08 20.36 7.13
C GLY A 39 -6.14 18.86 7.38
N ASP A 40 -7.16 18.16 6.87
CA ASP A 40 -7.22 16.70 6.92
C ASP A 40 -6.13 16.11 6.03
N LEU A 41 -5.08 15.58 6.65
CA LEU A 41 -3.92 15.05 5.95
C LEU A 41 -4.25 13.81 5.11
N ASN A 42 -5.29 13.04 5.48
CA ASN A 42 -5.75 11.90 4.67
C ASN A 42 -6.30 12.36 3.31
N VAL A 43 -6.98 13.50 3.30
CA VAL A 43 -7.52 14.08 2.06
C VAL A 43 -6.42 14.82 1.29
N ILE A 44 -5.57 15.58 2.00
CA ILE A 44 -4.50 16.37 1.37
C ILE A 44 -3.47 15.49 0.65
N ILE A 45 -3.20 14.27 1.13
CA ILE A 45 -2.30 13.35 0.43
C ILE A 45 -2.82 12.94 -0.95
N HIS A 46 -4.14 12.81 -1.12
CA HIS A 46 -4.76 12.57 -2.42
C HIS A 46 -4.66 13.77 -3.35
N VAL A 47 -4.62 14.98 -2.79
CA VAL A 47 -4.33 16.19 -3.58
C VAL A 47 -2.89 16.17 -4.10
N ALA A 48 -1.94 15.64 -3.33
CA ALA A 48 -0.57 15.43 -3.83
C ALA A 48 -0.54 14.43 -5.00
N GLU A 49 -1.28 13.32 -4.92
CA GLU A 49 -1.41 12.38 -6.06
C GLU A 49 -2.01 13.06 -7.31
N LEU A 50 -3.00 13.91 -7.11
CA LEU A 50 -3.64 14.66 -8.19
C LEU A 50 -2.65 15.63 -8.87
N TYR A 51 -1.85 16.35 -8.10
CA TYR A 51 -0.79 17.20 -8.68
C TYR A 51 0.33 16.38 -9.33
N ALA A 52 0.61 15.18 -8.86
CA ALA A 52 1.63 14.31 -9.47
C ALA A 52 1.26 13.86 -10.87
N THR A 53 -0.02 13.48 -11.08
CA THR A 53 -0.51 12.89 -12.34
C THR A 53 -1.22 13.90 -13.24
N GLY A 54 -1.76 14.98 -12.66
CA GLY A 54 -2.65 15.91 -13.32
C GLY A 54 -4.05 15.33 -13.59
N SER A 55 -4.89 16.16 -14.16
CA SER A 55 -6.26 15.82 -14.56
C SER A 55 -6.71 16.64 -15.76
N SER A 56 -8.00 16.60 -16.11
CA SER A 56 -8.58 17.46 -17.15
C SER A 56 -8.57 18.96 -16.81
N VAL A 57 -8.48 19.32 -15.52
CA VAL A 57 -8.55 20.70 -15.02
C VAL A 57 -7.23 21.14 -14.38
N ILE A 58 -6.56 20.23 -13.69
CA ILE A 58 -5.32 20.52 -12.96
C ILE A 58 -4.13 20.00 -13.77
N ALA A 59 -3.27 20.95 -14.18
CA ALA A 59 -2.02 20.60 -14.84
C ALA A 59 -1.09 19.85 -13.88
N PRO A 60 -0.34 18.84 -14.34
CA PRO A 60 0.62 18.13 -13.51
C PRO A 60 1.66 19.12 -12.93
N ASN A 61 1.90 19.01 -11.64
CA ASN A 61 2.97 19.73 -10.95
C ASN A 61 3.67 18.78 -9.96
N PRO A 62 4.56 17.90 -10.46
CA PRO A 62 5.21 16.89 -9.62
C PRO A 62 6.04 17.46 -8.46
N GLN A 63 6.66 18.64 -8.64
CA GLN A 63 7.43 19.29 -7.57
C GLN A 63 6.53 19.72 -6.42
N LEU A 64 5.35 20.28 -6.74
CA LEU A 64 4.35 20.63 -5.75
C LEU A 64 3.81 19.37 -5.03
N ALA A 65 3.56 18.29 -5.77
CA ALA A 65 3.14 17.01 -5.20
C ALA A 65 4.14 16.50 -4.15
N ILE A 66 5.44 16.52 -4.46
CA ILE A 66 6.51 16.13 -3.54
C ILE A 66 6.54 17.04 -2.31
N GLN A 67 6.39 18.35 -2.52
CA GLN A 67 6.40 19.33 -1.42
C GLN A 67 5.22 19.10 -0.47
N ILE A 68 4.01 18.89 -1.00
CA ILE A 68 2.81 18.56 -0.22
C ILE A 68 3.05 17.26 0.57
N CYS A 69 3.55 16.23 -0.10
CA CYS A 69 3.82 14.93 0.52
C CYS A 69 4.81 15.06 1.70
N LYS A 70 5.91 15.77 1.52
CA LYS A 70 6.91 16.01 2.58
C LYS A 70 6.33 16.79 3.77
N LEU A 71 5.51 17.81 3.51
CA LEU A 71 4.83 18.55 4.57
C LEU A 71 3.82 17.71 5.33
N CYS A 72 3.08 16.82 4.65
CA CYS A 72 2.20 15.84 5.30
C CYS A 72 2.98 14.91 6.24
N ILE A 73 4.12 14.40 5.80
CA ILE A 73 5.02 13.58 6.61
C ILE A 73 5.51 14.36 7.84
N ASP A 74 5.94 15.60 7.67
CA ASP A 74 6.40 16.50 8.73
C ASP A 74 5.30 16.82 9.76
N LEU A 75 4.05 16.80 9.33
CA LEU A 75 2.87 16.98 10.18
C LEU A 75 2.40 15.67 10.85
N GLY A 76 3.09 14.55 10.60
CA GLY A 76 2.84 13.26 11.24
C GLY A 76 2.03 12.28 10.40
N TYR A 77 1.74 12.57 9.13
CA TYR A 77 1.09 11.63 8.23
C TYR A 77 2.09 10.59 7.71
N ILE A 78 2.27 9.53 8.49
CA ILE A 78 3.32 8.51 8.23
C ILE A 78 3.12 7.73 6.93
N ASP A 79 1.89 7.58 6.43
CA ASP A 79 1.63 6.88 5.17
C ASP A 79 2.12 7.69 3.94
N GLY A 80 2.40 8.98 4.10
CA GLY A 80 3.04 9.81 3.10
C GLY A 80 4.42 9.30 2.64
N TYR A 81 5.13 8.55 3.50
CA TYR A 81 6.36 7.86 3.09
C TYR A 81 6.13 6.89 1.93
N GLY A 82 4.97 6.21 1.90
CA GLY A 82 4.63 5.30 0.81
C GLY A 82 4.44 6.02 -0.53
N LEU A 83 3.77 7.18 -0.53
CA LEU A 83 3.61 7.99 -1.73
C LEU A 83 4.94 8.61 -2.19
N LEU A 84 5.76 9.10 -1.26
CA LEU A 84 7.08 9.62 -1.59
C LEU A 84 7.99 8.54 -2.19
N ALA A 85 7.89 7.31 -1.70
CA ALA A 85 8.61 6.17 -2.26
C ALA A 85 8.17 5.84 -3.69
N ASP A 86 6.87 5.97 -4.01
CA ASP A 86 6.36 5.82 -5.37
C ASP A 86 6.92 6.89 -6.31
N PHE A 87 7.05 8.14 -5.85
CA PHE A 87 7.66 9.20 -6.64
C PHE A 87 9.12 8.89 -6.99
N HIS A 88 9.89 8.32 -6.07
CA HIS A 88 11.24 7.84 -6.34
C HIS A 88 11.26 6.61 -7.27
N GLU A 89 10.32 5.67 -7.11
CA GLU A 89 10.26 4.46 -7.94
C GLU A 89 9.95 4.75 -9.41
N ILE A 90 9.02 5.70 -9.65
CA ILE A 90 8.53 6.02 -11.00
C ILE A 90 9.34 7.15 -11.61
N GLY A 91 9.92 8.03 -10.81
CA GLY A 91 10.61 9.25 -11.24
C GLY A 91 9.65 10.42 -11.45
N ILE A 92 8.66 10.58 -10.56
CA ILE A 92 7.70 11.69 -10.63
C ILE A 92 8.32 12.93 -9.96
N GLY A 93 8.75 13.90 -10.76
CA GLY A 93 9.33 15.17 -10.29
C GLY A 93 10.71 15.06 -9.64
N ILE A 94 11.25 13.86 -9.53
CA ILE A 94 12.60 13.53 -9.04
C ILE A 94 13.19 12.44 -9.92
N GLU A 95 14.52 12.30 -9.88
CA GLU A 95 15.18 11.22 -10.57
C GLU A 95 14.71 9.85 -10.03
N LYS A 96 14.50 8.92 -10.96
CA LYS A 96 14.10 7.55 -10.62
C LYS A 96 15.21 6.86 -9.84
N ASP A 97 14.93 6.47 -8.62
CA ASP A 97 15.87 5.84 -7.69
C ASP A 97 15.17 4.76 -6.86
N TYR A 98 15.43 3.50 -7.20
CA TYR A 98 14.85 2.36 -6.49
C TYR A 98 15.40 2.18 -5.07
N ASP A 99 16.68 2.50 -4.85
CA ASP A 99 17.30 2.33 -3.54
C ASP A 99 16.77 3.40 -2.58
N HIS A 100 16.61 4.62 -3.07
CA HIS A 100 16.00 5.70 -2.29
C HIS A 100 14.52 5.41 -2.00
N SER A 101 13.78 4.85 -2.95
CA SER A 101 12.40 4.43 -2.72
C SER A 101 12.33 3.32 -1.65
N LEU A 102 13.23 2.33 -1.67
CA LEU A 102 13.29 1.27 -0.66
C LEU A 102 13.60 1.83 0.73
N THR A 103 14.61 2.68 0.84
CA THR A 103 14.96 3.32 2.12
C THR A 103 13.83 4.18 2.67
N THR A 104 13.09 4.88 1.81
CA THR A 104 11.91 5.67 2.17
C THR A 104 10.78 4.79 2.72
N LEU A 105 10.50 3.64 2.08
CA LEU A 105 9.52 2.68 2.59
C LEU A 105 9.91 2.10 3.94
N LEU A 106 11.20 1.74 4.10
CA LEU A 106 11.72 1.22 5.37
C LEU A 106 11.59 2.24 6.50
N GLU A 107 11.81 3.52 6.22
CA GLU A 107 11.62 4.58 7.19
C GLU A 107 10.15 4.70 7.62
N GLY A 108 9.22 4.71 6.67
CA GLY A 108 7.79 4.72 6.94
C GLY A 108 7.32 3.50 7.74
N ALA A 109 7.79 2.30 7.39
CA ALA A 109 7.47 1.07 8.10
C ALA A 109 8.00 1.08 9.54
N LYS A 110 9.24 1.53 9.77
CA LYS A 110 9.83 1.70 11.10
C LYS A 110 9.05 2.71 11.97
N LYS A 111 8.48 3.74 11.35
CA LYS A 111 7.60 4.71 12.03
C LYS A 111 6.19 4.17 12.29
N GLY A 112 5.87 2.98 11.80
CA GLY A 112 4.60 2.29 12.07
C GLY A 112 3.56 2.40 10.95
N SER A 113 3.93 2.85 9.74
CA SER A 113 3.01 2.87 8.60
C SER A 113 2.72 1.45 8.11
N PRO A 114 1.48 0.92 8.28
CA PRO A 114 1.13 -0.40 7.77
C PRO A 114 1.06 -0.41 6.24
N TYR A 115 0.77 0.72 5.62
CA TYR A 115 0.81 0.90 4.18
C TYR A 115 2.23 0.66 3.62
N CYS A 116 3.25 1.28 4.24
CA CYS A 116 4.64 1.04 3.86
C CYS A 116 5.09 -0.41 4.09
N MET A 117 4.62 -1.05 5.17
CA MET A 117 4.93 -2.45 5.47
C MET A 117 4.42 -3.38 4.36
N VAL A 118 3.16 -3.22 3.92
CA VAL A 118 2.60 -4.01 2.82
C VAL A 118 3.31 -3.72 1.50
N LYS A 119 3.68 -2.46 1.25
CA LYS A 119 4.47 -2.11 0.06
C LYS A 119 5.84 -2.77 0.05
N LEU A 120 6.54 -2.84 1.18
CA LEU A 120 7.81 -3.57 1.31
C LEU A 120 7.65 -5.05 0.99
N ALA A 121 6.66 -5.70 1.62
CA ALA A 121 6.38 -7.11 1.35
C ALA A 121 6.09 -7.39 -0.13
N ASN A 122 5.25 -6.56 -0.77
CA ASN A 122 4.94 -6.70 -2.19
C ASN A 122 6.13 -6.42 -3.10
N ARG A 123 7.06 -5.56 -2.67
CA ARG A 123 8.23 -5.17 -3.44
C ARG A 123 9.24 -6.29 -3.56
N ASN A 124 9.49 -7.01 -2.47
CA ASN A 124 10.33 -8.19 -2.47
C ASN A 124 9.84 -9.24 -3.50
N GLN A 125 8.54 -9.28 -3.81
CA GLN A 125 7.99 -10.14 -4.85
C GLN A 125 8.34 -9.71 -6.28
N LYS A 126 8.51 -8.40 -6.56
CA LYS A 126 8.75 -7.87 -7.90
C LYS A 126 10.21 -7.95 -8.35
N HIS A 127 11.15 -7.87 -7.41
CA HIS A 127 12.59 -7.90 -7.69
C HIS A 127 13.20 -9.32 -7.58
N ARG A 128 12.40 -10.31 -7.91
CA ARG A 128 12.66 -11.76 -7.74
C ARG A 128 13.78 -12.36 -8.56
N ILE A 129 14.32 -11.64 -9.53
CA ILE A 129 15.32 -12.21 -10.44
C ILE A 129 16.58 -11.35 -10.36
N CYS A 130 17.60 -11.84 -9.64
CA CYS A 130 18.96 -11.38 -9.85
C CYS A 130 19.48 -11.84 -11.22
N PHE A 131 20.41 -11.10 -11.79
CA PHE A 131 21.05 -11.40 -13.09
C PHE A 131 21.69 -12.80 -13.16
N ASP A 132 21.93 -13.42 -12.02
CA ASP A 132 22.50 -14.77 -11.88
C ASP A 132 21.43 -15.87 -11.67
N GLY A 133 20.15 -15.52 -11.71
CA GLY A 133 19.03 -16.46 -11.50
C GLY A 133 18.78 -16.84 -10.03
N THR A 134 19.50 -16.25 -9.08
CA THR A 134 19.21 -16.44 -7.66
C THR A 134 18.04 -15.56 -7.22
N SER A 135 17.11 -16.17 -6.52
CA SER A 135 15.98 -15.43 -5.89
C SER A 135 16.43 -14.92 -4.54
N ILE A 136 16.60 -13.61 -4.40
CA ILE A 136 16.73 -12.99 -3.07
C ILE A 136 15.31 -12.63 -2.59
N ILE A 137 14.55 -13.66 -2.19
CA ILE A 137 13.33 -13.42 -1.44
C ILE A 137 13.64 -13.82 -0.03
N ASP A 138 13.65 -12.85 0.83
CA ASP A 138 13.53 -13.13 2.25
C ASP A 138 12.04 -13.30 2.57
N GLU A 139 11.55 -14.53 2.43
CA GLU A 139 10.15 -14.88 2.71
C GLU A 139 9.79 -14.61 4.18
N GLU A 140 10.78 -14.71 5.07
CA GLU A 140 10.59 -14.40 6.50
C GLU A 140 10.40 -12.91 6.72
N GLU A 141 11.17 -12.07 6.00
CA GLU A 141 11.01 -10.61 6.04
C GLU A 141 9.66 -10.16 5.46
N GLU A 142 9.24 -10.73 4.33
CA GLU A 142 7.91 -10.47 3.75
C GLU A 142 6.80 -10.83 4.74
N PHE A 143 6.88 -12.04 5.31
CA PHE A 143 5.93 -12.49 6.32
C PHE A 143 5.92 -11.55 7.52
N HIS A 144 7.08 -11.15 8.02
CA HIS A 144 7.22 -10.24 9.15
C HIS A 144 6.47 -8.92 8.91
N TRP A 145 6.69 -8.28 7.76
CA TRP A 145 6.03 -7.01 7.44
C TRP A 145 4.52 -7.15 7.26
N LEU A 146 4.06 -8.22 6.60
CA LEU A 146 2.62 -8.50 6.44
C LEU A 146 1.95 -8.75 7.80
N ASN A 147 2.58 -9.57 8.65
CA ASN A 147 2.07 -9.87 9.98
C ASN A 147 1.94 -8.60 10.82
N ARG A 148 2.98 -7.77 10.83
CA ARG A 148 2.97 -6.52 11.59
C ARG A 148 1.89 -5.54 11.09
N ALA A 149 1.69 -5.41 9.78
CA ALA A 149 0.62 -4.59 9.21
C ALA A 149 -0.77 -5.13 9.62
N ALA A 150 -0.94 -6.45 9.62
CA ALA A 150 -2.19 -7.10 10.02
C ALA A 150 -2.49 -6.93 11.52
N GLU A 151 -1.48 -7.00 12.39
CA GLU A 151 -1.61 -6.72 13.82
C GLU A 151 -2.05 -5.29 14.11
N LEU A 152 -1.63 -4.33 13.27
CA LEU A 152 -2.09 -2.94 13.30
C LEU A 152 -3.50 -2.74 12.73
N GLY A 153 -4.18 -3.80 12.29
CA GLY A 153 -5.54 -3.74 11.76
C GLY A 153 -5.62 -3.31 10.30
N TYR A 154 -4.53 -3.31 9.56
CA TYR A 154 -4.52 -2.88 8.16
C TYR A 154 -5.08 -3.96 7.25
N ALA A 155 -6.34 -3.83 6.88
CA ALA A 155 -7.10 -4.84 6.15
C ALA A 155 -6.46 -5.31 4.81
N PRO A 156 -5.78 -4.44 4.00
CA PRO A 156 -5.09 -4.90 2.80
C PRO A 156 -3.99 -5.95 3.01
N SER A 157 -3.49 -6.13 4.26
CA SER A 157 -2.50 -7.15 4.59
C SER A 157 -3.10 -8.53 4.89
N TYR A 158 -4.41 -8.64 5.16
CA TYR A 158 -5.03 -9.88 5.65
C TYR A 158 -4.97 -11.02 4.63
N ILE A 159 -5.31 -10.76 3.37
CA ILE A 159 -5.26 -11.77 2.32
C ILE A 159 -3.82 -12.21 2.02
N PRO A 160 -2.87 -11.29 1.76
CA PRO A 160 -1.48 -11.67 1.59
C PRO A 160 -0.92 -12.50 2.75
N LEU A 161 -1.26 -12.14 4.00
CA LEU A 161 -0.82 -12.88 5.17
C LEU A 161 -1.47 -14.28 5.26
N GLY A 162 -2.76 -14.39 4.95
CA GLY A 162 -3.45 -15.67 4.85
C GLY A 162 -2.79 -16.60 3.83
N LEU A 163 -2.40 -16.08 2.66
CA LEU A 163 -1.68 -16.82 1.63
C LEU A 163 -0.29 -17.30 2.13
N ARG A 164 0.44 -16.51 2.94
CA ARG A 164 1.71 -16.95 3.53
C ARG A 164 1.53 -18.14 4.48
N TYR A 165 0.52 -18.09 5.35
CA TYR A 165 0.17 -19.25 6.20
C TYR A 165 -0.33 -20.45 5.38
N GLN A 166 -1.06 -20.23 4.31
CA GLN A 166 -1.54 -21.29 3.44
C GLN A 166 -0.40 -22.05 2.73
N CYS A 167 0.62 -21.32 2.25
CA CYS A 167 1.75 -21.89 1.51
C CYS A 167 2.93 -22.29 2.42
N GLY A 168 2.98 -21.82 3.66
CA GLY A 168 4.15 -21.95 4.52
C GLY A 168 5.33 -21.11 4.07
N SER A 169 5.07 -19.93 3.42
CA SER A 169 6.11 -19.07 2.90
C SER A 169 6.51 -18.05 3.95
N GLY A 170 7.76 -18.14 4.45
CA GLY A 170 8.29 -17.35 5.54
C GLY A 170 7.71 -17.69 6.92
N THR A 171 6.88 -18.73 7.02
CA THR A 171 6.26 -19.21 8.26
C THR A 171 5.88 -20.68 8.14
N GLU A 172 5.54 -21.32 9.26
CA GLU A 172 4.95 -22.66 9.22
C GLU A 172 3.57 -22.64 8.55
N GLN A 173 3.33 -23.64 7.71
CA GLN A 173 2.04 -23.80 7.05
C GLN A 173 0.94 -24.05 8.11
N SER A 174 -0.14 -23.28 8.06
CA SER A 174 -1.24 -23.40 9.02
C SER A 174 -2.57 -23.03 8.37
N LYS A 175 -3.44 -24.04 8.24
CA LYS A 175 -4.80 -23.88 7.74
C LYS A 175 -5.63 -22.92 8.60
N ASP A 176 -5.62 -23.16 9.90
CA ASP A 176 -6.45 -22.42 10.86
C ASP A 176 -6.10 -20.93 10.88
N LYS A 177 -4.79 -20.61 10.79
CA LYS A 177 -4.32 -19.23 10.72
C LYS A 177 -4.66 -18.58 9.36
N ALA A 178 -4.58 -19.33 8.26
CA ALA A 178 -4.99 -18.84 6.95
C ALA A 178 -6.49 -18.50 6.92
N GLU A 179 -7.35 -19.41 7.40
CA GLU A 179 -8.79 -19.19 7.53
C GLU A 179 -9.12 -17.99 8.43
N PHE A 180 -8.42 -17.86 9.56
CA PHE A 180 -8.60 -16.73 10.46
C PHE A 180 -8.38 -15.38 9.75
N TRP A 181 -7.28 -15.24 8.99
CA TRP A 181 -6.99 -14.00 8.28
C TRP A 181 -7.92 -13.74 7.10
N TYR A 182 -8.35 -14.79 6.40
CA TYR A 182 -9.35 -14.68 5.36
C TYR A 182 -10.71 -14.22 5.90
N ASN A 183 -11.16 -14.77 7.03
CA ASN A 183 -12.38 -14.32 7.67
C ASN A 183 -12.29 -12.86 8.12
N LYS A 184 -11.14 -12.44 8.66
CA LYS A 184 -10.88 -11.03 8.97
C LYS A 184 -10.96 -10.11 7.73
N ALA A 185 -10.48 -10.57 6.58
CA ALA A 185 -10.58 -9.82 5.33
C ALA A 185 -12.05 -9.67 4.90
N LYS A 186 -12.83 -10.74 5.00
CA LYS A 186 -14.26 -10.74 4.71
C LYS A 186 -15.02 -9.78 5.63
N ASP A 187 -14.74 -9.84 6.93
CA ASP A 187 -15.37 -8.95 7.92
C ASP A 187 -15.01 -7.46 7.68
N ALA A 188 -13.85 -7.20 7.10
CA ALA A 188 -13.43 -5.87 6.68
C ALA A 188 -14.01 -5.41 5.33
N GLY A 189 -14.92 -6.22 4.71
CA GLY A 189 -15.56 -5.89 3.44
C GLY A 189 -14.65 -6.01 2.23
N ILE A 190 -13.52 -6.74 2.35
CA ILE A 190 -12.66 -7.01 1.21
C ILE A 190 -13.32 -8.11 0.40
N GLU A 191 -14.07 -7.70 -0.64
CA GLU A 191 -14.64 -8.59 -1.64
C GLU A 191 -13.52 -9.17 -2.52
N THR A 192 -12.93 -10.22 -2.08
CA THR A 192 -12.23 -11.15 -2.96
C THR A 192 -13.11 -12.36 -3.13
N SER A 193 -12.96 -13.05 -4.23
CA SER A 193 -13.55 -14.39 -4.38
C SER A 193 -12.87 -15.36 -3.38
N MET A 194 -13.11 -15.09 -2.09
CA MET A 194 -12.58 -15.86 -0.96
C MET A 194 -13.01 -17.31 -1.09
N ASP A 195 -14.25 -17.53 -1.53
CA ASP A 195 -14.77 -18.87 -1.82
C ASP A 195 -13.89 -19.57 -2.88
N TYR A 196 -13.48 -18.84 -3.93
CA TYR A 196 -12.55 -19.35 -4.95
C TYR A 196 -11.15 -19.66 -4.40
N LEU A 197 -10.59 -18.81 -3.54
CA LEU A 197 -9.29 -19.06 -2.90
C LEU A 197 -9.38 -20.23 -1.90
N MET A 198 -10.47 -20.35 -1.17
CA MET A 198 -10.74 -21.45 -0.25
C MET A 198 -10.96 -22.77 -1.00
N ASP A 199 -11.68 -22.75 -2.11
CA ASP A 199 -11.94 -23.94 -2.96
C ASP A 199 -10.65 -24.46 -3.61
N ILE A 200 -9.83 -23.57 -4.22
CA ILE A 200 -8.52 -23.96 -4.76
C ILE A 200 -7.63 -24.56 -3.67
N TRP A 201 -7.68 -23.98 -2.49
CA TRP A 201 -6.86 -24.47 -1.40
C TRP A 201 -7.32 -25.83 -0.88
N GLN A 202 -8.63 -26.04 -0.67
CA GLN A 202 -9.19 -27.33 -0.27
C GLN A 202 -8.84 -28.42 -1.29
N GLN A 203 -8.92 -28.09 -2.57
CA GLN A 203 -8.55 -29.00 -3.65
C GLN A 203 -7.07 -29.39 -3.59
N LYS A 204 -6.17 -28.44 -3.53
CA LYS A 204 -4.70 -28.68 -3.44
C LYS A 204 -4.28 -29.39 -2.16
N TRP A 205 -4.94 -29.07 -1.05
CA TRP A 205 -4.69 -29.76 0.21
C TRP A 205 -5.11 -31.23 0.19
N SER A 206 -6.25 -31.52 -0.41
CA SER A 206 -6.73 -32.90 -0.57
C SER A 206 -5.83 -33.73 -1.50
N GLU A 207 -5.33 -33.12 -2.58
CA GLU A 207 -4.39 -33.74 -3.50
C GLU A 207 -3.07 -34.10 -2.79
N LYS A 208 -2.47 -33.16 -2.07
CA LYS A 208 -1.19 -33.36 -1.35
C LYS A 208 -1.30 -34.43 -0.25
N ASN A 209 -2.43 -34.49 0.48
CA ASN A 209 -2.64 -35.50 1.51
C ASN A 209 -2.96 -36.88 0.93
N ASN A 210 -3.51 -36.95 -0.28
CA ASN A 210 -3.73 -38.21 -0.98
C ASN A 210 -2.42 -38.78 -1.55
N GLU A 211 -1.52 -37.93 -2.05
CA GLU A 211 -0.18 -38.35 -2.51
C GLU A 211 0.69 -38.86 -1.35
N ALA A 212 0.60 -38.26 -0.17
CA ALA A 212 1.32 -38.72 1.02
C ALA A 212 0.85 -40.10 1.52
N LYS A 213 -0.43 -40.43 1.32
CA LYS A 213 -1.02 -41.75 1.71
C LYS A 213 -0.74 -42.87 0.73
N VAL A 214 -0.24 -42.58 -0.49
CA VAL A 214 0.08 -43.57 -1.51
C VAL A 214 1.56 -44.00 -1.44
N GLN A 215 2.38 -43.29 -0.63
CA GLN A 215 3.81 -43.59 -0.44
C GLN A 215 4.13 -44.41 0.81
N ASP A 216 3.14 -44.71 1.67
CA ASP A 216 3.19 -45.64 2.81
C ASP A 216 2.54 -47.00 2.43
#